data_5b36da5237118b4856c9f58751f9a903
#
_entry.id   5b36da5237118b4856c9f58751f9a903
#
_cell.length_a   1.000
_cell.length_b   1.000
_cell.length_c   1.000
_cell.angle_alpha   90.00
_cell.angle_beta   90.00
_cell.angle_gamma   90.00
#
_symmetry.space_group_name_H-M   'P 1'
#
loop_
_entity.id
_entity.type
_entity.pdbx_description
1 polymer ?
#
loop_
_entity_poly.entity_id
_entity_poly.type
_entity_poly.pdbx_seq_one_letter_code
_entity_poly.pdbx_strand_id
1 'polypeptide(L)'
;MLLHILATDSNWVPTLARIILGIIFFAHGAQKMFGWFGGPGLRKTLRHLTEFLGLPPIMALAAVVAEFVGGVALILGFLARLSALSIVVNMLAAIFMVHGKYGLFMNWFGDRKGHGIEYHLLAIALAIVIIAEGAGAFSLDGLLSSWIGA
;
A
#
# COMPACT_ATOMS: atom_id res chain seq x y z
N MET A 1 19.04 -14.75 2.38
CA MET A 1 18.24 -13.61 1.87
C MET A 1 16.72 -13.86 1.97
N LEU A 2 16.17 -14.93 1.38
CA LEU A 2 14.73 -15.22 1.44
C LEU A 2 14.21 -15.36 2.88
N LEU A 3 14.90 -16.08 3.75
CA LEU A 3 14.54 -16.24 5.16
C LEU A 3 14.44 -14.90 5.92
N HIS A 4 15.28 -13.93 5.62
CA HIS A 4 15.17 -12.60 6.24
C HIS A 4 13.95 -11.82 5.80
N ILE A 5 13.50 -12.01 4.55
CA ILE A 5 12.28 -11.35 4.02
C ILE A 5 11.04 -11.95 4.68
N LEU A 6 11.03 -13.28 4.90
CA LEU A 6 9.92 -14.02 5.49
C LEU A 6 9.97 -14.08 7.02
N ALA A 7 11.09 -13.68 7.64
CA ALA A 7 11.25 -13.72 9.10
C ALA A 7 10.18 -12.88 9.79
N THR A 8 9.45 -13.50 10.70
CA THR A 8 8.38 -12.86 11.46
C THR A 8 8.17 -13.58 12.78
N ASP A 9 7.77 -12.82 13.80
CA ASP A 9 7.39 -13.34 15.10
C ASP A 9 5.86 -13.40 15.23
N SER A 10 5.34 -14.21 16.18
CA SER A 10 3.92 -14.30 16.46
C SER A 10 3.38 -13.07 17.20
N ASN A 11 3.74 -11.88 16.75
CA ASN A 11 3.34 -10.60 17.32
C ASN A 11 2.06 -10.09 16.67
N TRP A 12 1.13 -9.60 17.49
CA TRP A 12 -0.15 -9.06 17.02
C TRP A 12 -0.07 -7.63 16.50
N VAL A 13 0.94 -6.85 16.89
CA VAL A 13 1.08 -5.45 16.44
C VAL A 13 1.28 -5.37 14.93
N PRO A 14 2.27 -6.04 14.32
CA PRO A 14 2.39 -6.04 12.87
C PRO A 14 1.23 -6.75 12.16
N THR A 15 0.60 -7.76 12.80
CA THR A 15 -0.61 -8.40 12.25
C THR A 15 -1.74 -7.37 12.08
N LEU A 16 -2.04 -6.61 13.13
CA LEU A 16 -3.08 -5.58 13.07
C LEU A 16 -2.74 -4.49 12.05
N ALA A 17 -1.49 -4.02 12.06
CA ALA A 17 -1.01 -3.00 11.12
C ALA A 17 -1.20 -3.46 9.66
N ARG A 18 -0.78 -4.71 9.32
CA ARG A 18 -0.91 -5.23 7.94
C ARG A 18 -2.35 -5.47 7.50
N ILE A 19 -3.21 -5.95 8.40
CA ILE A 19 -4.61 -6.18 8.07
C ILE A 19 -5.31 -4.86 7.75
N ILE A 20 -5.14 -3.85 8.61
CA ILE A 20 -5.74 -2.52 8.39
C ILE A 20 -5.19 -1.90 7.09
N LEU A 21 -3.87 -1.86 6.94
CA LEU A 21 -3.24 -1.30 5.75
C LEU A 21 -3.65 -2.07 4.50
N GLY A 22 -3.66 -3.40 4.57
CA GLY A 22 -4.04 -4.28 3.46
C GLY A 22 -5.49 -4.07 3.00
N ILE A 23 -6.44 -3.98 3.92
CA ILE A 23 -7.87 -3.72 3.59
C ILE A 23 -8.01 -2.37 2.88
N ILE A 24 -7.37 -1.33 3.40
CA ILE A 24 -7.43 0.00 2.82
C ILE A 24 -6.86 0.01 1.40
N PHE A 25 -5.66 -0.56 1.22
CA PHE A 25 -4.99 -0.58 -0.09
C PHE A 25 -5.65 -1.54 -1.08
N PHE A 26 -6.20 -2.67 -0.62
CA PHE A 26 -7.07 -3.51 -1.44
C PHE A 26 -8.26 -2.73 -1.99
N ALA A 27 -8.97 -1.98 -1.14
CA ALA A 27 -10.12 -1.19 -1.57
C ALA A 27 -9.72 -0.11 -2.59
N HIS A 28 -8.67 0.66 -2.32
CA HIS A 28 -8.16 1.67 -3.25
C HIS A 28 -7.64 1.07 -4.57
N GLY A 29 -6.92 -0.04 -4.49
CA GLY A 29 -6.45 -0.78 -5.67
C GLY A 29 -7.61 -1.33 -6.49
N ALA A 30 -8.64 -1.89 -5.85
CA ALA A 30 -9.85 -2.39 -6.51
C ALA A 30 -10.65 -1.27 -7.19
N GLN A 31 -10.72 -0.08 -6.59
CA GLN A 31 -11.28 1.11 -7.23
C GLN A 31 -10.56 1.45 -8.53
N LYS A 32 -9.22 1.46 -8.49
CA LYS A 32 -8.38 1.83 -9.63
C LYS A 32 -8.34 0.75 -10.70
N MET A 33 -8.32 -0.52 -10.32
CA MET A 33 -8.17 -1.65 -11.22
C MET A 33 -9.50 -2.08 -11.85
N PHE A 34 -10.53 -2.26 -11.03
CA PHE A 34 -11.80 -2.84 -11.47
C PHE A 34 -12.97 -1.86 -11.48
N GLY A 35 -12.80 -0.67 -10.92
CA GLY A 35 -13.90 0.30 -10.75
C GLY A 35 -14.85 -0.05 -9.60
N TRP A 36 -14.47 -0.97 -8.71
CA TRP A 36 -15.27 -1.34 -7.54
C TRP A 36 -15.41 -0.14 -6.60
N PHE A 37 -16.40 -0.18 -5.72
CA PHE A 37 -16.68 0.87 -4.73
C PHE A 37 -16.83 2.28 -5.35
N GLY A 38 -17.35 2.37 -6.59
CA GLY A 38 -17.51 3.64 -7.31
C GLY A 38 -16.23 4.22 -7.89
N GLY A 39 -15.19 3.42 -8.03
CA GLY A 39 -13.89 3.85 -8.56
C GLY A 39 -13.87 4.05 -10.08
N PRO A 40 -12.79 4.67 -10.61
CA PRO A 40 -12.68 5.02 -12.03
C PRO A 40 -12.38 3.82 -12.95
N GLY A 41 -11.85 2.73 -12.42
CA GLY A 41 -11.36 1.59 -13.19
C GLY A 41 -10.02 1.83 -13.88
N LEU A 42 -9.39 0.77 -14.39
CA LEU A 42 -8.01 0.77 -14.87
C LEU A 42 -7.77 1.81 -15.97
N ARG A 43 -8.62 1.83 -16.99
CA ARG A 43 -8.42 2.71 -18.16
C ARG A 43 -8.39 4.19 -17.78
N LYS A 44 -9.35 4.63 -16.95
CA LYS A 44 -9.41 6.03 -16.50
C LYS A 44 -8.27 6.36 -15.55
N THR A 45 -7.91 5.43 -14.67
CA THR A 45 -6.78 5.60 -13.74
C THR A 45 -5.47 5.74 -14.50
N LEU A 46 -5.15 4.83 -15.43
CA LEU A 46 -3.92 4.92 -16.23
C LEU A 46 -3.86 6.22 -17.02
N ARG A 47 -4.97 6.58 -17.67
CA ARG A 47 -5.04 7.85 -18.40
C ARG A 47 -4.73 9.05 -17.49
N HIS A 48 -5.31 9.10 -16.30
CA HIS A 48 -5.03 10.16 -15.33
C HIS A 48 -3.55 10.20 -14.92
N LEU A 49 -2.97 9.05 -14.58
CA LEU A 49 -1.57 8.96 -14.15
C LEU A 49 -0.60 9.33 -15.28
N THR A 50 -0.91 8.96 -16.53
CA THR A 50 -0.01 9.23 -17.68
C THR A 50 -0.19 10.63 -18.26
N GLU A 51 -1.43 11.04 -18.55
CA GLU A 51 -1.69 12.30 -19.27
C GLU A 51 -1.64 13.53 -18.32
N PHE A 52 -2.10 13.39 -17.06
CA PHE A 52 -2.15 14.53 -16.11
C PHE A 52 -0.97 14.57 -15.15
N LEU A 53 -0.44 13.43 -14.73
CA LEU A 53 0.72 13.38 -13.81
C LEU A 53 2.04 13.11 -14.55
N GLY A 54 2.01 12.80 -15.83
CA GLY A 54 3.21 12.59 -16.64
C GLY A 54 3.98 11.30 -16.33
N LEU A 55 3.36 10.33 -15.64
CA LEU A 55 4.01 9.05 -15.35
C LEU A 55 4.18 8.22 -16.61
N PRO A 56 5.34 7.56 -16.82
CA PRO A 56 5.47 6.52 -17.84
C PRO A 56 4.40 5.44 -17.64
N PRO A 57 3.78 4.90 -18.73
CA PRO A 57 2.70 3.92 -18.63
C PRO A 57 3.00 2.70 -17.76
N ILE A 58 4.25 2.20 -17.82
CA ILE A 58 4.68 1.07 -17.01
C ILE A 58 4.69 1.40 -15.51
N MET A 59 5.11 2.62 -15.15
CA MET A 59 5.10 3.06 -13.75
C MET A 59 3.67 3.31 -13.25
N ALA A 60 2.80 3.86 -14.09
CA ALA A 60 1.39 4.03 -13.77
C ALA A 60 0.70 2.69 -13.52
N LEU A 61 0.96 1.68 -14.37
CA LEU A 61 0.46 0.32 -14.17
C LEU A 61 1.04 -0.31 -12.89
N ALA A 62 2.35 -0.19 -12.69
CA ALA A 62 3.02 -0.72 -11.49
C ALA A 62 2.43 -0.12 -10.20
N ALA A 63 2.12 1.17 -10.18
CA ALA A 63 1.50 1.82 -9.03
C ALA A 63 0.11 1.23 -8.71
N VAL A 64 -0.73 1.02 -9.72
CA VAL A 64 -2.07 0.41 -9.53
C VAL A 64 -1.96 -1.04 -9.07
N VAL A 65 -1.05 -1.82 -9.67
CA VAL A 65 -0.81 -3.22 -9.30
C VAL A 65 -0.27 -3.30 -7.87
N ALA A 66 0.68 -2.44 -7.50
CA ALA A 66 1.24 -2.40 -6.15
C ALA A 66 0.17 -2.14 -5.08
N GLU A 67 -0.80 -1.26 -5.34
CA GLU A 67 -1.90 -1.04 -4.41
C GLU A 67 -2.81 -2.25 -4.27
N PHE A 68 -3.24 -2.84 -5.37
CA PHE A 68 -4.19 -3.96 -5.32
C PHE A 68 -3.51 -5.25 -4.83
N VAL A 69 -2.43 -5.67 -5.49
CA VAL A 69 -1.73 -6.92 -5.16
C VAL A 69 -1.04 -6.79 -3.80
N GLY A 70 -0.41 -5.64 -3.52
CA GLY A 70 0.18 -5.35 -2.23
C GLY A 70 -0.84 -5.36 -1.09
N GLY A 71 -2.04 -4.80 -1.32
CA GLY A 71 -3.16 -4.86 -0.37
C GLY A 71 -3.58 -6.30 -0.07
N VAL A 72 -3.80 -7.12 -1.10
CA VAL A 72 -4.12 -8.56 -0.95
C VAL A 72 -3.00 -9.30 -0.21
N ALA A 73 -1.76 -9.08 -0.62
CA ALA A 73 -0.60 -9.73 -0.02
C ALA A 73 -0.43 -9.36 1.46
N LEU A 74 -0.69 -8.12 1.85
CA LEU A 74 -0.70 -7.70 3.25
C LEU A 74 -1.81 -8.37 4.04
N ILE A 75 -3.02 -8.50 3.50
CA ILE A 75 -4.12 -9.22 4.19
C ILE A 75 -3.71 -10.66 4.47
N LEU A 76 -3.12 -11.34 3.49
CA LEU A 76 -2.66 -12.72 3.61
C LEU A 76 -1.37 -12.86 4.43
N GLY A 77 -0.62 -11.78 4.65
CA GLY A 77 0.70 -11.81 5.24
C GLY A 77 1.72 -12.53 4.36
N PHE A 78 1.64 -12.32 3.04
CA PHE A 78 2.54 -12.88 2.05
C PHE A 78 3.51 -11.83 1.53
N LEU A 79 4.82 -12.11 1.62
CA LEU A 79 5.88 -11.17 1.29
C LEU A 79 5.61 -9.77 1.90
N ALA A 80 5.18 -9.77 3.18
CA ALA A 80 4.61 -8.60 3.83
C ALA A 80 5.57 -7.40 3.83
N ARG A 81 6.87 -7.62 4.05
CA ARG A 81 7.89 -6.56 4.00
C ARG A 81 8.00 -5.92 2.62
N LEU A 82 7.98 -6.71 1.55
CA LEU A 82 8.07 -6.21 0.18
C LEU A 82 6.78 -5.49 -0.22
N SER A 83 5.62 -6.03 0.17
CA SER A 83 4.32 -5.41 -0.07
C SER A 83 4.22 -4.06 0.66
N ALA A 84 4.64 -3.99 1.91
CA ALA A 84 4.69 -2.74 2.67
C ALA A 84 5.66 -1.73 2.05
N LEU A 85 6.83 -2.16 1.60
CA LEU A 85 7.79 -1.29 0.90
C LEU A 85 7.20 -0.70 -0.38
N SER A 86 6.49 -1.51 -1.17
CA SER A 86 5.83 -1.02 -2.39
C SER A 86 4.78 0.05 -2.10
N ILE A 87 4.05 -0.08 -0.98
CA ILE A 87 3.10 0.92 -0.52
C ILE A 87 3.82 2.20 -0.08
N VAL A 88 4.94 2.11 0.65
CA VAL A 88 5.74 3.30 1.01
C VAL A 88 6.16 4.07 -0.23
N VAL A 89 6.71 3.38 -1.24
CA VAL A 89 7.12 4.01 -2.51
C VAL A 89 5.93 4.71 -3.18
N ASN A 90 4.79 4.04 -3.23
CA ASN A 90 3.58 4.59 -3.84
C ASN A 90 3.06 5.83 -3.08
N MET A 91 3.08 5.80 -1.74
CA MET A 91 2.68 6.93 -0.90
C MET A 91 3.63 8.12 -1.03
N LEU A 92 4.93 7.88 -1.09
CA LEU A 92 5.91 8.94 -1.35
C LEU A 92 5.69 9.57 -2.72
N ALA A 93 5.49 8.77 -3.77
CA ALA A 93 5.17 9.28 -5.10
C ALA A 93 3.89 10.15 -5.07
N ALA A 94 2.83 9.71 -4.39
CA ALA A 94 1.59 10.47 -4.24
C ALA A 94 1.79 11.79 -3.50
N ILE A 95 2.62 11.80 -2.44
CA ILE A 95 2.99 13.03 -1.71
C ILE A 95 3.70 14.01 -2.65
N PHE A 96 4.76 13.58 -3.31
CA PHE A 96 5.59 14.48 -4.13
C PHE A 96 4.88 14.97 -5.40
N MET A 97 4.07 14.12 -6.02
CA MET A 97 3.45 14.46 -7.31
C MET A 97 2.10 15.18 -7.17
N VAL A 98 1.34 14.89 -6.10
CA VAL A 98 -0.05 15.34 -6.01
C VAL A 98 -0.34 16.11 -4.73
N HIS A 99 -0.09 15.50 -3.57
CA HIS A 99 -0.69 15.91 -2.31
C HIS A 99 0.14 16.92 -1.52
N GLY A 100 1.47 16.94 -1.67
CA GLY A 100 2.36 17.80 -0.90
C GLY A 100 2.04 19.31 -1.00
N LYS A 101 1.56 19.76 -2.16
CA LYS A 101 1.17 21.17 -2.37
C LYS A 101 -0.10 21.59 -1.61
N TYR A 102 -0.86 20.64 -1.07
CA TYR A 102 -2.08 20.93 -0.32
C TYR A 102 -1.88 20.94 1.20
N GLY A 103 -0.63 20.81 1.68
CA GLY A 103 -0.29 20.84 3.09
C GLY A 103 -0.52 19.52 3.82
N LEU A 104 -0.63 19.60 5.15
CA LEU A 104 -0.72 18.41 6.00
C LEU A 104 -2.13 17.80 6.02
N PHE A 105 -3.15 18.63 6.28
CA PHE A 105 -4.47 18.15 6.66
C PHE A 105 -5.34 17.66 5.49
N MET A 106 -6.08 16.60 5.74
CA MET A 106 -7.14 16.15 4.82
C MET A 106 -8.21 17.21 4.65
N ASN A 107 -8.84 17.24 3.49
CA ASN A 107 -9.93 18.16 3.17
C ASN A 107 -11.29 17.59 3.65
N TRP A 108 -11.47 17.56 4.96
CA TRP A 108 -12.67 16.99 5.60
C TRP A 108 -13.95 17.76 5.29
N PHE A 109 -13.85 19.07 5.10
CA PHE A 109 -14.99 19.97 4.92
C PHE A 109 -15.25 20.37 3.46
N GLY A 110 -14.39 19.92 2.52
CA GLY A 110 -14.54 20.26 1.09
C GLY A 110 -14.22 21.71 0.73
N ASP A 111 -13.61 22.47 1.65
CA ASP A 111 -13.27 23.89 1.52
C ASP A 111 -11.93 24.15 0.81
N ARG A 112 -11.16 23.10 0.54
CA ARG A 112 -9.83 23.17 -0.07
C ARG A 112 -9.80 22.57 -1.47
N LYS A 113 -8.82 22.94 -2.27
CA LYS A 113 -8.66 22.44 -3.66
C LYS A 113 -8.20 20.98 -3.74
N GLY A 114 -7.77 20.37 -2.63
CA GLY A 114 -7.32 18.98 -2.60
C GLY A 114 -7.02 18.50 -1.18
N HIS A 115 -6.69 17.22 -1.07
CA HIS A 115 -6.36 16.56 0.19
C HIS A 115 -4.87 16.67 0.46
N GLY A 116 -4.48 16.98 1.71
CA GLY A 116 -3.09 16.98 2.15
C GLY A 116 -2.52 15.57 2.38
N ILE A 117 -1.38 15.51 3.05
CA ILE A 117 -0.56 14.30 3.17
C ILE A 117 -0.82 13.46 4.41
N GLU A 118 -1.72 13.87 5.30
CA GLU A 118 -2.01 13.22 6.59
C GLU A 118 -2.23 11.71 6.46
N TYR A 119 -3.10 11.31 5.53
CA TYR A 119 -3.37 9.90 5.22
C TYR A 119 -2.09 9.14 4.79
N HIS A 120 -1.28 9.77 3.94
CA HIS A 120 -0.06 9.15 3.41
C HIS A 120 0.96 8.89 4.51
N LEU A 121 1.11 9.83 5.46
CA LEU A 121 2.01 9.68 6.60
C LEU A 121 1.58 8.54 7.52
N LEU A 122 0.28 8.40 7.79
CA LEU A 122 -0.26 7.30 8.59
C LEU A 122 -0.04 5.94 7.89
N ALA A 123 -0.29 5.88 6.58
CA ALA A 123 -0.04 4.68 5.79
C ALA A 123 1.45 4.28 5.79
N ILE A 124 2.35 5.24 5.62
CA ILE A 124 3.80 5.02 5.69
C ILE A 124 4.21 4.53 7.09
N ALA A 125 3.69 5.13 8.16
CA ALA A 125 4.00 4.71 9.52
C ALA A 125 3.61 3.25 9.79
N LEU A 126 2.40 2.83 9.38
CA LEU A 126 1.97 1.43 9.47
C LEU A 126 2.84 0.50 8.62
N ALA A 127 3.21 0.93 7.41
CA ALA A 127 4.08 0.15 6.53
C ALA A 127 5.49 -0.02 7.12
N ILE A 128 6.05 1.00 7.79
CA ILE A 128 7.34 0.91 8.48
C ILE A 128 7.30 -0.14 9.59
N VAL A 129 6.22 -0.21 10.38
CA VAL A 129 6.06 -1.28 11.39
C VAL A 129 6.14 -2.66 10.74
N ILE A 130 5.45 -2.87 9.61
CA ILE A 130 5.47 -4.15 8.91
C ILE A 130 6.87 -4.45 8.34
N ILE A 131 7.56 -3.45 7.81
CA ILE A 131 8.93 -3.62 7.29
C ILE A 131 9.91 -4.00 8.41
N ALA A 132 9.78 -3.40 9.59
CA ALA A 132 10.64 -3.68 10.73
C ALA A 132 10.36 -5.06 11.34
N GLU A 133 9.10 -5.33 11.68
CA GLU A 133 8.69 -6.50 12.48
C GLU A 133 8.32 -7.73 11.63
N GLY A 134 8.01 -7.55 10.34
CA GLY A 134 7.50 -8.62 9.47
C GLY A 134 5.99 -8.74 9.50
N ALA A 135 5.49 -9.89 9.07
CA ALA A 135 4.07 -10.14 8.87
C ALA A 135 3.25 -10.33 10.17
N GLY A 136 3.91 -10.66 11.27
CA GLY A 136 3.24 -10.98 12.52
C GLY A 136 2.54 -12.34 12.54
N ALA A 137 1.65 -12.54 13.50
CA ALA A 137 0.90 -13.78 13.66
C ALA A 137 -0.05 -14.05 12.47
N PHE A 138 -0.40 -15.33 12.26
CA PHE A 138 -1.35 -15.77 11.22
C PHE A 138 -1.02 -15.26 9.82
N SER A 139 0.24 -15.44 9.40
CA SER A 139 0.74 -15.00 8.10
C SER A 139 1.26 -16.17 7.27
N LEU A 140 1.17 -16.03 5.94
CA LEU A 140 1.80 -16.98 5.02
C LEU A 140 3.33 -16.94 5.14
N ASP A 141 3.92 -15.77 5.43
CA ASP A 141 5.36 -15.63 5.67
C ASP A 141 5.80 -16.48 6.87
N GLY A 142 5.02 -16.48 7.96
CA GLY A 142 5.30 -17.29 9.14
C GLY A 142 5.22 -18.80 8.84
N LEU A 143 4.23 -19.23 8.05
CA LEU A 143 4.13 -20.63 7.62
C LEU A 143 5.30 -21.03 6.72
N LEU A 144 5.64 -20.20 5.73
CA LEU A 144 6.74 -20.47 4.81
C LEU A 144 8.10 -20.48 5.52
N SER A 145 8.34 -19.54 6.44
CA SER A 145 9.59 -19.49 7.19
C SER A 145 9.80 -20.73 8.07
N SER A 146 8.72 -21.25 8.68
CA SER A 146 8.78 -22.50 9.46
C SER A 146 9.10 -23.73 8.60
N TRP A 147 8.61 -23.77 7.35
CA TRP A 147 8.87 -24.89 6.42
C TRP A 147 10.30 -24.86 5.85
N ILE A 148 10.83 -23.67 5.58
CA ILE A 148 12.17 -23.52 4.99
C ILE A 148 13.27 -23.61 6.07
N GLY A 149 12.94 -23.26 7.31
CA GLY A 149 13.87 -23.28 8.44
C GLY A 149 13.90 -24.60 9.22
N ALA A 150 12.99 -25.54 8.91
CA ALA A 150 12.97 -26.90 9.47
C ALA A 150 13.83 -27.84 8.64
#